data_d9a1725712a44c70b0635ce626d87726
#
_entry.id   d9a1725712a44c70b0635ce626d87726
#
_cell.length_a   1.000
_cell.length_b   1.000
_cell.length_c   1.000
_cell.angle_alpha   90.00
_cell.angle_beta   90.00
_cell.angle_gamma   90.00
#
_symmetry.space_group_name_H-M   'P 1'
#
loop_
_entity.id
_entity.type
_entity.pdbx_description
1 polymer ?
#
loop_
_entity_poly.entity_id
_entity_poly.type
_entity_poly.pdbx_seq_one_letter_code
_entity_poly.pdbx_strand_id
1 'polypeptide(L)'
;MPAARFGSAALAAAATYALQRAATRLPASITQALGRTNHRGEPVTLAEGPTTALGATLAAVIGTSGVSPRVATAVGVAGLGAAAVGAYDDVVGARPDQRTDKGFRGHLNALREGRVSAGAVKVAGVGASALVAGALLPRARSPLGAAVDTALAATVIAGAANVVNLFDLRPGRALKVGLLAAGPLLVSDRSGSAAVASAVTGAAVTALPDDLGERSMLGDAGANALGALLGVAAATRLGRTGRALTAAGLVGLMAASEKVSFTAVIARTPALNAIDRWGRRAPSTEPAAGVPTAGEPAAEVTAAPTSQRVGEPGPGAGGR
;
A
#
# COMPACT_ATOMS: atom_id res chain seq x y z
N MET A 1 28.53 12.89 5.93
CA MET A 1 28.50 11.57 6.52
C MET A 1 27.93 10.49 5.57
N PRO A 2 28.72 10.07 4.57
CA PRO A 2 28.27 9.04 3.59
C PRO A 2 28.00 7.69 4.26
N ALA A 3 28.86 7.30 5.23
CA ALA A 3 28.77 5.98 5.89
C ALA A 3 27.40 5.69 6.55
N ALA A 4 26.78 6.67 7.19
CA ALA A 4 25.48 6.49 7.86
C ALA A 4 24.35 6.18 6.86
N ARG A 5 24.38 6.73 5.64
CA ARG A 5 23.36 6.51 4.61
C ARG A 5 23.48 5.12 3.99
N PHE A 6 24.70 4.74 3.61
CA PHE A 6 24.96 3.38 3.13
C PHE A 6 24.64 2.33 4.20
N GLY A 7 24.94 2.64 5.48
CA GLY A 7 24.57 1.81 6.61
C GLY A 7 23.05 1.63 6.75
N SER A 8 22.26 2.72 6.64
CA SER A 8 20.79 2.63 6.72
C SER A 8 20.21 1.85 5.55
N ALA A 9 20.69 2.05 4.32
CA ALA A 9 20.21 1.31 3.17
C ALA A 9 20.55 -0.19 3.28
N ALA A 10 21.80 -0.53 3.63
CA ALA A 10 22.23 -1.90 3.79
C ALA A 10 21.49 -2.61 4.93
N LEU A 11 21.29 -1.93 6.06
CA LEU A 11 20.54 -2.47 7.19
C LEU A 11 19.07 -2.71 6.82
N ALA A 12 18.43 -1.77 6.11
CA ALA A 12 17.06 -1.94 5.66
C ALA A 12 16.93 -3.11 4.67
N ALA A 13 17.85 -3.22 3.74
CA ALA A 13 17.89 -4.34 2.79
C ALA A 13 18.04 -5.68 3.51
N ALA A 14 19.01 -5.79 4.42
CA ALA A 14 19.26 -7.01 5.18
C ALA A 14 18.06 -7.37 6.08
N ALA A 15 17.49 -6.39 6.80
CA ALA A 15 16.33 -6.60 7.66
C ALA A 15 15.11 -7.02 6.85
N THR A 16 14.79 -6.33 5.75
CA THR A 16 13.69 -6.68 4.86
C THR A 16 13.85 -8.09 4.31
N TYR A 17 15.02 -8.42 3.79
CA TYR A 17 15.30 -9.77 3.28
C TYR A 17 15.15 -10.85 4.35
N ALA A 18 15.71 -10.64 5.55
CA ALA A 18 15.60 -11.59 6.66
C ALA A 18 14.14 -11.78 7.09
N LEU A 19 13.35 -10.69 7.17
CA LEU A 19 11.93 -10.75 7.51
C LEU A 19 11.11 -11.45 6.42
N GLN A 20 11.37 -11.20 5.15
CA GLN A 20 10.73 -11.91 4.03
C GLN A 20 11.03 -13.41 4.09
N ARG A 21 12.30 -13.79 4.36
CA ARG A 21 12.66 -15.21 4.57
C ARG A 21 12.00 -15.83 5.80
N ALA A 22 11.86 -15.10 6.89
CA ALA A 22 11.12 -15.57 8.06
C ALA A 22 9.62 -15.74 7.75
N ALA A 23 9.06 -14.85 6.96
CA ALA A 23 7.64 -14.90 6.56
C ALA A 23 7.29 -16.17 5.75
N THR A 24 8.22 -16.77 5.03
CA THR A 24 7.98 -18.07 4.35
C THR A 24 7.75 -19.24 5.31
N ARG A 25 8.03 -19.05 6.60
CA ARG A 25 7.85 -20.08 7.66
C ARG A 25 6.64 -19.80 8.55
N LEU A 26 5.81 -18.80 8.20
CA LEU A 26 4.61 -18.48 8.97
C LEU A 26 3.60 -19.63 8.96
N PRO A 27 2.84 -19.82 10.06
CA PRO A 27 1.77 -20.79 10.12
C PRO A 27 0.73 -20.61 9.02
N ALA A 28 0.09 -21.70 8.59
CA ALA A 28 -0.92 -21.70 7.52
C ALA A 28 -2.07 -20.72 7.77
N SER A 29 -2.50 -20.55 9.03
CA SER A 29 -3.54 -19.59 9.39
C SER A 29 -3.17 -18.14 9.06
N ILE A 30 -1.90 -17.76 9.24
CA ILE A 30 -1.41 -16.42 8.92
C ILE A 30 -1.22 -16.28 7.41
N THR A 31 -0.65 -17.27 6.74
CA THR A 31 -0.45 -17.23 5.29
C THR A 31 -1.78 -17.17 4.53
N GLN A 32 -2.82 -17.85 5.03
CA GLN A 32 -4.17 -17.75 4.47
C GLN A 32 -4.77 -16.34 4.66
N ALA A 33 -4.61 -15.74 5.85
CA ALA A 33 -5.09 -14.37 6.10
C ALA A 33 -4.42 -13.33 5.20
N LEU A 34 -3.15 -13.53 4.83
CA LEU A 34 -2.37 -12.69 3.94
C LEU A 34 -2.50 -13.07 2.46
N GLY A 35 -3.18 -14.17 2.15
CA GLY A 35 -3.41 -14.62 0.76
C GLY A 35 -4.31 -13.66 0.00
N ARG A 36 -3.94 -13.35 -1.23
CA ARG A 36 -4.72 -12.50 -2.16
C ARG A 36 -4.65 -13.09 -3.57
N THR A 37 -5.44 -12.50 -4.45
CA THR A 37 -5.39 -12.79 -5.88
C THR A 37 -4.93 -11.52 -6.60
N ASN A 38 -3.91 -11.64 -7.44
CA ASN A 38 -3.40 -10.51 -8.22
C ASN A 38 -4.36 -10.15 -9.37
N HIS A 39 -4.01 -9.12 -10.15
CA HIS A 39 -4.80 -8.66 -11.28
C HIS A 39 -4.87 -9.66 -12.47
N ARG A 40 -4.10 -10.76 -12.40
CA ARG A 40 -4.13 -11.87 -13.39
C ARG A 40 -4.96 -13.07 -12.91
N GLY A 41 -5.50 -13.02 -11.68
CA GLY A 41 -6.18 -14.16 -11.07
C GLY A 41 -5.24 -15.16 -10.38
N GLU A 42 -3.94 -14.87 -10.26
CA GLU A 42 -2.96 -15.75 -9.62
C GLU A 42 -2.89 -15.50 -8.10
N PRO A 43 -2.65 -16.54 -7.28
CA PRO A 43 -2.50 -16.38 -5.84
C PRO A 43 -1.18 -15.69 -5.51
N VAL A 44 -1.23 -14.71 -4.62
CA VAL A 44 -0.09 -13.94 -4.11
C VAL A 44 -0.22 -13.71 -2.60
N THR A 45 0.85 -13.30 -1.94
CA THR A 45 0.85 -12.99 -0.52
C THR A 45 1.05 -11.49 -0.25
N LEU A 46 0.40 -10.97 0.80
CA LEU A 46 0.63 -9.64 1.35
C LEU A 46 1.75 -9.59 2.40
N ALA A 47 2.47 -10.69 2.64
CA ALA A 47 3.56 -10.72 3.63
C ALA A 47 4.69 -9.73 3.31
N GLU A 48 4.84 -9.32 2.07
CA GLU A 48 5.83 -8.35 1.62
C GLU A 48 5.64 -6.98 2.30
N GLY A 49 4.41 -6.50 2.41
CA GLY A 49 4.13 -5.18 3.00
C GLY A 49 4.63 -5.05 4.43
N PRO A 50 4.16 -5.86 5.39
CA PRO A 50 4.63 -5.82 6.77
C PRO A 50 6.15 -6.00 6.91
N THR A 51 6.75 -6.90 6.14
CA THR A 51 8.21 -7.15 6.21
C THR A 51 9.02 -5.98 5.69
N THR A 52 8.59 -5.35 4.59
CA THR A 52 9.21 -4.15 4.02
C THR A 52 9.04 -2.95 4.94
N ALA A 53 7.85 -2.75 5.49
CA ALA A 53 7.55 -1.67 6.44
C ALA A 53 8.43 -1.77 7.71
N LEU A 54 8.53 -2.97 8.29
CA LEU A 54 9.36 -3.21 9.47
C LEU A 54 10.85 -3.01 9.17
N GLY A 55 11.36 -3.59 8.09
CA GLY A 55 12.76 -3.46 7.68
C GLY A 55 13.16 -2.00 7.44
N ALA A 56 12.34 -1.25 6.69
CA ALA A 56 12.55 0.17 6.45
C ALA A 56 12.50 0.99 7.74
N THR A 57 11.47 0.77 8.57
CA THR A 57 11.28 1.56 9.80
C THR A 57 12.37 1.32 10.81
N LEU A 58 12.76 0.06 11.07
CA LEU A 58 13.85 -0.27 12.01
C LEU A 58 15.17 0.37 11.58
N ALA A 59 15.53 0.23 10.31
CA ALA A 59 16.76 0.82 9.79
C ALA A 59 16.73 2.36 9.82
N ALA A 60 15.58 2.98 9.55
CA ALA A 60 15.41 4.42 9.62
C ALA A 60 15.50 4.95 11.08
N VAL A 61 14.91 4.25 12.04
CA VAL A 61 15.02 4.58 13.49
C VAL A 61 16.47 4.52 13.92
N ILE A 62 17.17 3.42 13.61
CA ILE A 62 18.60 3.27 13.95
C ILE A 62 19.45 4.34 13.27
N GLY A 63 19.22 4.61 11.98
CA GLY A 63 19.95 5.63 11.22
C GLY A 63 19.73 7.07 11.70
N THR A 64 18.64 7.34 12.42
CA THR A 64 18.28 8.66 12.94
C THR A 64 18.53 8.82 14.44
N SER A 65 18.71 7.74 15.19
CA SER A 65 18.88 7.76 16.65
C SER A 65 20.07 8.61 17.11
N GLY A 66 21.18 8.55 16.39
CA GLY A 66 22.38 9.36 16.64
C GLY A 66 22.26 10.83 16.21
N VAL A 67 21.22 11.19 15.44
CA VAL A 67 20.95 12.56 15.00
C VAL A 67 20.02 13.27 16.01
N SER A 68 18.89 12.65 16.31
CA SER A 68 17.90 13.16 17.25
C SER A 68 16.96 12.04 17.71
N PRO A 69 16.89 11.74 19.02
CA PRO A 69 15.92 10.78 19.55
C PRO A 69 14.47 11.11 19.20
N ARG A 70 14.11 12.39 19.16
CA ARG A 70 12.75 12.82 18.76
C ARG A 70 12.45 12.49 17.32
N VAL A 71 13.40 12.70 16.41
CA VAL A 71 13.24 12.34 14.99
C VAL A 71 13.16 10.82 14.85
N ALA A 72 13.99 10.05 15.56
CA ALA A 72 13.91 8.60 15.57
C ALA A 72 12.55 8.09 16.06
N THR A 73 12.00 8.68 17.12
CA THR A 73 10.65 8.37 17.61
C THR A 73 9.58 8.74 16.58
N ALA A 74 9.68 9.92 15.93
CA ALA A 74 8.76 10.32 14.87
C ALA A 74 8.75 9.32 13.69
N VAL A 75 9.93 8.86 13.29
CA VAL A 75 10.11 7.81 12.26
C VAL A 75 9.42 6.51 12.68
N GLY A 76 9.66 6.04 13.92
CA GLY A 76 9.03 4.84 14.46
C GLY A 76 7.50 4.94 14.49
N VAL A 77 6.97 6.05 15.02
CA VAL A 77 5.51 6.29 15.10
C VAL A 77 4.88 6.35 13.72
N ALA A 78 5.46 7.09 12.78
CA ALA A 78 4.92 7.22 11.44
C ALA A 78 4.98 5.89 10.67
N GLY A 79 6.14 5.22 10.67
CA GLY A 79 6.34 3.98 9.92
C GLY A 79 5.51 2.82 10.47
N LEU A 80 5.60 2.55 11.78
CA LEU A 80 4.86 1.45 12.42
C LEU A 80 3.36 1.73 12.49
N GLY A 81 2.96 2.99 12.76
CA GLY A 81 1.56 3.38 12.79
C GLY A 81 0.89 3.22 11.44
N ALA A 82 1.54 3.70 10.37
CA ALA A 82 1.03 3.54 9.01
C ALA A 82 1.02 2.05 8.57
N ALA A 83 2.05 1.28 8.94
CA ALA A 83 2.11 -0.16 8.67
C ALA A 83 0.98 -0.93 9.36
N ALA A 84 0.75 -0.67 10.66
CA ALA A 84 -0.26 -1.37 11.44
C ALA A 84 -1.68 -1.08 10.92
N VAL A 85 -1.96 0.18 10.60
CA VAL A 85 -3.25 0.60 10.05
C VAL A 85 -3.44 0.08 8.63
N GLY A 86 -2.38 0.07 7.81
CA GLY A 86 -2.41 -0.53 6.46
C GLY A 86 -2.66 -2.04 6.52
N ALA A 87 -1.98 -2.77 7.42
CA ALA A 87 -2.20 -4.19 7.62
C ALA A 87 -3.64 -4.51 8.10
N TYR A 88 -4.21 -3.64 8.95
CA TYR A 88 -5.62 -3.75 9.32
C TYR A 88 -6.53 -3.62 8.09
N ASP A 89 -6.31 -2.60 7.24
CA ASP A 89 -7.09 -2.40 6.01
C ASP A 89 -6.90 -3.56 5.02
N ASP A 90 -5.68 -4.04 4.87
CA ASP A 90 -5.36 -5.22 4.05
C ASP A 90 -6.18 -6.47 4.48
N VAL A 91 -6.39 -6.68 5.77
CA VAL A 91 -7.10 -7.86 6.28
C VAL A 91 -8.61 -7.62 6.41
N VAL A 92 -9.00 -6.51 7.01
CA VAL A 92 -10.42 -6.20 7.31
C VAL A 92 -11.12 -5.59 6.12
N GLY A 93 -10.48 -4.66 5.39
CA GLY A 93 -11.04 -4.02 4.20
C GLY A 93 -11.30 -4.98 3.04
N ALA A 94 -10.64 -6.14 3.03
CA ALA A 94 -10.90 -7.20 2.05
C ALA A 94 -12.19 -7.99 2.29
N ARG A 95 -12.83 -7.85 3.45
CA ARG A 95 -14.07 -8.57 3.79
C ARG A 95 -15.24 -8.10 2.91
N PRO A 96 -16.17 -9.00 2.56
CA PRO A 96 -17.28 -8.66 1.67
C PRO A 96 -18.15 -7.49 2.16
N ASP A 97 -18.38 -7.39 3.48
CA ASP A 97 -19.16 -6.35 4.15
C ASP A 97 -18.50 -4.96 4.07
N GLN A 98 -17.19 -4.88 3.87
CA GLN A 98 -16.44 -3.62 3.76
C GLN A 98 -16.28 -3.12 2.32
N ARG A 99 -16.57 -3.95 1.32
CA ARG A 99 -16.32 -3.62 -0.10
C ARG A 99 -17.24 -2.55 -0.68
N THR A 100 -18.39 -2.29 -0.04
CA THR A 100 -19.37 -1.29 -0.48
C THR A 100 -18.98 0.14 -0.09
N ASP A 101 -18.18 0.31 0.95
CA ASP A 101 -17.82 1.60 1.53
C ASP A 101 -16.54 2.16 0.92
N LYS A 102 -16.54 2.45 -0.40
CA LYS A 102 -15.36 2.96 -1.12
C LYS A 102 -15.42 4.47 -1.35
N GLY A 103 -14.23 5.11 -1.29
CA GLY A 103 -14.04 6.54 -1.48
C GLY A 103 -14.62 7.38 -0.35
N PHE A 104 -14.35 8.68 -0.37
CA PHE A 104 -14.74 9.60 0.71
C PHE A 104 -16.25 9.59 0.99
N ARG A 105 -17.07 9.54 -0.07
CA ARG A 105 -18.55 9.50 0.07
C ARG A 105 -19.04 8.19 0.71
N GLY A 106 -18.44 7.04 0.35
CA GLY A 106 -18.80 5.75 0.94
C GLY A 106 -18.51 5.72 2.44
N HIS A 107 -17.32 6.18 2.85
CA HIS A 107 -16.95 6.26 4.26
C HIS A 107 -17.84 7.21 5.06
N LEU A 108 -18.24 8.37 4.48
CA LEU A 108 -19.14 9.32 5.12
C LEU A 108 -20.55 8.74 5.28
N ASN A 109 -21.04 8.01 4.30
CA ASN A 109 -22.35 7.34 4.37
C ASN A 109 -22.35 6.23 5.43
N ALA A 110 -21.32 5.37 5.45
CA ALA A 110 -21.16 4.36 6.50
C ALA A 110 -21.19 4.98 7.91
N LEU A 111 -20.48 6.11 8.09
CA LEU A 111 -20.46 6.82 9.37
C LEU A 111 -21.84 7.38 9.76
N ARG A 112 -22.61 7.92 8.78
CA ARG A 112 -24.00 8.38 9.00
C ARG A 112 -24.94 7.24 9.39
N GLU A 113 -24.64 6.03 8.96
CA GLU A 113 -25.36 4.81 9.32
C GLU A 113 -24.87 4.19 10.64
N GLY A 114 -23.97 4.87 11.37
CA GLY A 114 -23.38 4.40 12.63
C GLY A 114 -22.34 3.27 12.44
N ARG A 115 -21.86 3.03 11.22
CA ARG A 115 -20.84 2.03 10.90
C ARG A 115 -19.48 2.69 10.68
N VAL A 116 -18.43 2.10 11.21
CA VAL A 116 -17.04 2.53 10.97
C VAL A 116 -16.42 1.61 9.92
N SER A 117 -16.20 2.13 8.72
CA SER A 117 -15.55 1.40 7.64
C SER A 117 -14.04 1.25 7.87
N ALA A 118 -13.44 0.17 7.34
CA ALA A 118 -11.99 -0.05 7.43
C ALA A 118 -11.19 1.13 6.84
N GLY A 119 -11.66 1.72 5.74
CA GLY A 119 -11.04 2.91 5.17
C GLY A 119 -11.12 4.15 6.05
N ALA A 120 -12.20 4.34 6.84
CA ALA A 120 -12.29 5.42 7.82
C ALA A 120 -11.27 5.22 8.96
N VAL A 121 -11.12 3.98 9.46
CA VAL A 121 -10.07 3.62 10.43
C VAL A 121 -8.68 3.91 9.86
N LYS A 122 -8.45 3.58 8.60
CA LYS A 122 -7.19 3.85 7.90
C LYS A 122 -6.87 5.35 7.87
N VAL A 123 -7.80 6.17 7.40
CA VAL A 123 -7.60 7.63 7.33
C VAL A 123 -7.34 8.22 8.73
N ALA A 124 -8.14 7.83 9.73
CA ALA A 124 -8.00 8.31 11.11
C ALA A 124 -6.66 7.85 11.74
N GLY A 125 -6.31 6.58 11.57
CA GLY A 125 -5.11 6.01 12.17
C GLY A 125 -3.81 6.54 11.55
N VAL A 126 -3.75 6.64 10.21
CA VAL A 126 -2.60 7.25 9.52
C VAL A 126 -2.51 8.73 9.88
N GLY A 127 -3.65 9.45 9.94
CA GLY A 127 -3.70 10.85 10.36
C GLY A 127 -3.21 11.07 11.79
N ALA A 128 -3.65 10.23 12.73
CA ALA A 128 -3.23 10.29 14.12
C ALA A 128 -1.72 10.01 14.27
N SER A 129 -1.21 8.96 13.62
CA SER A 129 0.22 8.65 13.61
C SER A 129 1.05 9.78 13.03
N ALA A 130 0.56 10.40 11.94
CA ALA A 130 1.22 11.53 11.30
C ALA A 130 1.20 12.79 12.19
N LEU A 131 0.11 13.05 12.92
CA LEU A 131 0.03 14.16 13.88
C LEU A 131 1.02 14.00 15.04
N VAL A 132 1.09 12.81 15.63
CA VAL A 132 2.06 12.50 16.70
C VAL A 132 3.49 12.63 16.16
N ALA A 133 3.79 12.05 15.00
CA ALA A 133 5.10 12.17 14.38
C ALA A 133 5.44 13.63 14.06
N GLY A 134 4.51 14.40 13.49
CA GLY A 134 4.69 15.82 13.18
C GLY A 134 4.96 16.68 14.41
N ALA A 135 4.32 16.37 15.55
CA ALA A 135 4.53 17.06 16.82
C ALA A 135 5.92 16.79 17.43
N LEU A 136 6.56 15.68 17.07
CA LEU A 136 7.92 15.34 17.50
C LEU A 136 9.00 15.99 16.65
N LEU A 137 8.67 16.42 15.42
CA LEU A 137 9.63 17.06 14.50
C LEU A 137 9.96 18.50 14.93
N PRO A 138 11.08 19.08 14.42
CA PRO A 138 11.44 20.46 14.67
C PRO A 138 10.33 21.43 14.27
N ARG A 139 9.99 22.34 15.18
CA ARG A 139 8.88 23.29 15.06
C ARG A 139 9.21 24.63 15.73
N ALA A 140 8.43 25.67 15.44
CA ALA A 140 8.54 26.97 16.06
C ALA A 140 8.36 26.91 17.58
N ARG A 141 8.90 27.93 18.28
CA ARG A 141 8.77 28.06 19.75
C ARG A 141 7.41 28.62 20.17
N SER A 142 6.76 29.43 19.31
CA SER A 142 5.44 29.99 19.63
C SER A 142 4.36 28.89 19.49
N PRO A 143 3.32 28.91 20.38
CA PRO A 143 2.27 27.88 20.33
C PRO A 143 1.57 27.78 18.96
N LEU A 144 1.18 28.91 18.37
CA LEU A 144 0.54 28.96 17.05
C LEU A 144 1.50 28.45 15.94
N GLY A 145 2.76 28.91 15.99
CA GLY A 145 3.76 28.45 15.03
C GLY A 145 4.02 26.95 15.14
N ALA A 146 4.06 26.40 16.36
CA ALA A 146 4.21 24.97 16.59
C ALA A 146 3.00 24.17 16.08
N ALA A 147 1.79 24.67 16.27
CA ALA A 147 0.57 24.05 15.76
C ALA A 147 0.57 24.00 14.21
N VAL A 148 0.92 25.12 13.57
CA VAL A 148 1.03 25.21 12.10
C VAL A 148 2.12 24.25 11.58
N ASP A 149 3.31 24.23 12.20
CA ASP A 149 4.39 23.34 11.77
C ASP A 149 4.04 21.87 11.94
N THR A 150 3.33 21.53 13.02
CA THR A 150 2.83 20.16 13.27
C THR A 150 1.78 19.78 12.22
N ALA A 151 0.82 20.65 11.94
CA ALA A 151 -0.22 20.38 10.94
C ALA A 151 0.38 20.19 9.54
N LEU A 152 1.32 21.06 9.13
CA LEU A 152 2.02 20.91 7.85
C LEU A 152 2.82 19.61 7.77
N ALA A 153 3.58 19.27 8.83
CA ALA A 153 4.34 18.03 8.87
C ALA A 153 3.40 16.80 8.81
N ALA A 154 2.32 16.81 9.58
CA ALA A 154 1.33 15.73 9.56
C ALA A 154 0.67 15.58 8.18
N THR A 155 0.33 16.68 7.51
CA THR A 155 -0.23 16.65 6.15
C THR A 155 0.78 16.08 5.15
N VAL A 156 2.07 16.43 5.27
CA VAL A 156 3.12 15.84 4.42
C VAL A 156 3.27 14.35 4.68
N ILE A 157 3.28 13.92 5.95
CA ILE A 157 3.44 12.50 6.32
C ILE A 157 2.24 11.67 5.87
N ALA A 158 1.02 12.07 6.24
CA ALA A 158 -0.19 11.34 5.87
C ALA A 158 -0.48 11.41 4.37
N GLY A 159 -0.24 12.56 3.75
CA GLY A 159 -0.39 12.75 2.31
C GLY A 159 0.58 11.87 1.50
N ALA A 160 1.85 11.80 1.92
CA ALA A 160 2.84 10.93 1.27
C ALA A 160 2.47 9.45 1.44
N ALA A 161 2.00 9.02 2.63
CA ALA A 161 1.50 7.68 2.85
C ALA A 161 0.38 7.34 1.86
N ASN A 162 -0.65 8.18 1.80
CA ASN A 162 -1.79 7.97 0.92
C ASN A 162 -1.41 8.01 -0.57
N VAL A 163 -0.54 8.95 -0.98
CA VAL A 163 -0.12 9.06 -2.39
C VAL A 163 0.67 7.82 -2.83
N VAL A 164 1.62 7.32 -2.03
CA VAL A 164 2.33 6.07 -2.37
C VAL A 164 1.34 4.91 -2.49
N ASN A 165 0.38 4.83 -1.57
CA ASN A 165 -0.67 3.80 -1.62
C ASN A 165 -1.59 3.91 -2.84
N LEU A 166 -1.91 5.11 -3.32
CA LEU A 166 -2.67 5.32 -4.56
C LEU A 166 -1.96 4.74 -5.80
N PHE A 167 -0.65 4.58 -5.75
CA PHE A 167 0.13 3.95 -6.82
C PHE A 167 0.24 2.43 -6.68
N ASP A 168 -0.15 1.83 -5.56
CA ASP A 168 -0.07 0.38 -5.31
C ASP A 168 -1.20 -0.42 -5.98
N LEU A 169 -1.43 -0.14 -7.25
CA LEU A 169 -2.46 -0.77 -8.09
C LEU A 169 -1.87 -1.71 -9.15
N ARG A 170 -0.56 -1.76 -9.28
CA ARG A 170 0.15 -2.57 -10.28
C ARG A 170 1.52 -2.97 -9.75
N PRO A 171 2.03 -4.14 -10.13
CA PRO A 171 3.30 -4.67 -9.64
C PRO A 171 4.46 -3.69 -9.77
N GLY A 172 5.21 -3.47 -8.69
CA GLY A 172 6.39 -2.62 -8.61
C GLY A 172 6.13 -1.12 -8.68
N ARG A 173 4.89 -0.66 -8.90
CA ARG A 173 4.61 0.76 -9.13
C ARG A 173 4.82 1.60 -7.88
N ALA A 174 4.27 1.20 -6.75
CA ALA A 174 4.44 1.91 -5.49
C ALA A 174 5.90 1.97 -5.05
N LEU A 175 6.63 0.86 -5.18
CA LEU A 175 8.06 0.80 -4.89
C LEU A 175 8.88 1.72 -5.79
N LYS A 176 8.60 1.76 -7.10
CA LYS A 176 9.26 2.71 -8.04
C LYS A 176 8.96 4.16 -7.70
N VAL A 177 7.71 4.49 -7.37
CA VAL A 177 7.33 5.84 -6.92
C VAL A 177 8.07 6.19 -5.64
N GLY A 178 8.15 5.26 -4.68
CA GLY A 178 8.92 5.43 -3.45
C GLY A 178 10.41 5.70 -3.72
N LEU A 179 11.03 4.94 -4.62
CA LEU A 179 12.43 5.13 -5.03
C LEU A 179 12.66 6.50 -5.70
N LEU A 180 11.78 6.91 -6.59
CA LEU A 180 11.85 8.22 -7.25
C LEU A 180 11.69 9.35 -6.23
N ALA A 181 10.76 9.24 -5.29
CA ALA A 181 10.55 10.23 -4.23
C ALA A 181 11.70 10.26 -3.21
N ALA A 182 12.37 9.13 -2.97
CA ALA A 182 13.56 9.07 -2.12
C ALA A 182 14.75 9.81 -2.73
N GLY A 183 14.92 9.78 -4.06
CA GLY A 183 16.08 10.33 -4.76
C GLY A 183 16.51 11.74 -4.30
N PRO A 184 15.65 12.75 -4.35
CA PRO A 184 15.99 14.10 -3.87
C PRO A 184 16.33 14.17 -2.38
N LEU A 185 15.82 13.24 -1.56
CA LEU A 185 16.01 13.18 -0.12
C LEU A 185 17.32 12.46 0.27
N LEU A 186 17.96 11.74 -0.66
CA LEU A 186 19.25 11.07 -0.43
C LEU A 186 20.42 12.04 -0.32
N VAL A 187 20.26 13.30 -0.69
CA VAL A 187 21.30 14.33 -0.54
C VAL A 187 21.63 14.49 0.94
N SER A 188 22.93 14.58 1.27
CA SER A 188 23.41 14.68 2.64
C SER A 188 22.87 15.93 3.34
N ASP A 189 22.34 15.71 4.52
CA ASP A 189 21.94 16.76 5.44
C ASP A 189 22.24 16.36 6.89
N ARG A 190 22.04 17.30 7.83
CA ARG A 190 22.20 17.08 9.28
C ARG A 190 20.90 16.71 9.96
N SER A 191 19.79 16.64 9.24
CA SER A 191 18.44 16.44 9.81
C SER A 191 18.06 14.96 10.02
N GLY A 192 18.83 14.03 9.43
CA GLY A 192 18.50 12.61 9.39
C GLY A 192 17.61 12.20 8.22
N SER A 193 17.12 13.13 7.41
CA SER A 193 16.27 12.88 6.25
C SER A 193 16.89 11.85 5.29
N ALA A 194 18.18 12.02 4.98
CA ALA A 194 18.90 11.12 4.08
C ALA A 194 19.03 9.70 4.62
N ALA A 195 19.11 9.50 5.94
CA ALA A 195 19.13 8.16 6.55
C ALA A 195 17.77 7.47 6.39
N VAL A 196 16.66 8.20 6.58
CA VAL A 196 15.31 7.67 6.37
C VAL A 196 15.08 7.33 4.90
N ALA A 197 15.43 8.23 3.98
CA ALA A 197 15.29 7.98 2.54
C ALA A 197 16.14 6.79 2.09
N SER A 198 17.35 6.63 2.64
CA SER A 198 18.22 5.48 2.36
C SER A 198 17.63 4.17 2.88
N ALA A 199 17.02 4.17 4.06
CA ALA A 199 16.33 2.99 4.59
C ALA A 199 15.14 2.59 3.71
N VAL A 200 14.32 3.55 3.28
CA VAL A 200 13.24 3.31 2.32
C VAL A 200 13.79 2.73 1.01
N THR A 201 14.89 3.29 0.49
CA THR A 201 15.54 2.81 -0.73
C THR A 201 16.00 1.36 -0.59
N GLY A 202 16.72 1.02 0.49
CA GLY A 202 17.20 -0.33 0.74
C GLY A 202 16.07 -1.36 0.83
N ALA A 203 15.01 -1.04 1.57
CA ALA A 203 13.85 -1.91 1.70
C ALA A 203 13.10 -2.07 0.37
N ALA A 204 12.86 -0.97 -0.35
CA ALA A 204 12.15 -0.99 -1.63
C ALA A 204 12.91 -1.77 -2.71
N VAL A 205 14.23 -1.60 -2.81
CA VAL A 205 15.06 -2.36 -3.77
C VAL A 205 15.03 -3.86 -3.46
N THR A 206 14.96 -4.23 -2.17
CA THR A 206 14.90 -5.64 -1.75
C THR A 206 13.54 -6.28 -2.06
N ALA A 207 12.44 -5.54 -1.88
CA ALA A 207 11.09 -6.02 -2.16
C ALA A 207 10.77 -6.07 -3.67
N LEU A 208 11.33 -5.13 -4.45
CA LEU A 208 10.99 -4.92 -5.85
C LEU A 208 11.01 -6.19 -6.76
N PRO A 209 11.97 -7.12 -6.63
CA PRO A 209 11.99 -8.32 -7.47
C PRO A 209 10.82 -9.27 -7.23
N ASP A 210 10.32 -9.39 -6.00
CA ASP A 210 9.20 -10.27 -5.66
C ASP A 210 7.88 -9.65 -6.09
N ASP A 211 7.71 -8.34 -5.89
CA ASP A 211 6.53 -7.58 -6.33
C ASP A 211 6.43 -7.52 -7.87
N LEU A 212 7.52 -7.20 -8.57
CA LEU A 212 7.58 -7.23 -10.04
C LEU A 212 7.32 -8.64 -10.61
N GLY A 213 7.79 -9.67 -9.90
CA GLY A 213 7.56 -11.07 -10.23
C GLY A 213 6.16 -11.57 -9.90
N GLU A 214 5.33 -10.73 -9.29
CA GLU A 214 3.97 -11.06 -8.84
C GLU A 214 3.94 -12.30 -7.91
N ARG A 215 5.02 -12.52 -7.13
CA ARG A 215 5.09 -13.54 -6.08
C ARG A 215 4.49 -13.06 -4.76
N SER A 216 4.54 -11.76 -4.54
CA SER A 216 3.98 -11.05 -3.40
C SER A 216 3.44 -9.69 -3.84
N MET A 217 2.77 -8.99 -2.95
CA MET A 217 2.26 -7.63 -3.14
C MET A 217 2.62 -6.78 -1.94
N LEU A 218 2.97 -5.52 -2.19
CA LEU A 218 3.29 -4.56 -1.13
C LEU A 218 2.09 -4.28 -0.22
N GLY A 219 0.92 -4.09 -0.80
CA GLY A 219 -0.32 -3.82 -0.09
C GLY A 219 -0.30 -2.52 0.72
N ASP A 220 -1.38 -2.29 1.44
CA ASP A 220 -1.58 -1.07 2.22
C ASP A 220 -0.57 -0.93 3.36
N ALA A 221 -0.15 -2.05 3.99
CA ALA A 221 0.83 -2.04 5.06
C ALA A 221 2.18 -1.46 4.61
N GLY A 222 2.70 -1.94 3.47
CA GLY A 222 3.98 -1.50 2.94
C GLY A 222 3.90 -0.12 2.31
N ALA A 223 2.93 0.12 1.45
CA ALA A 223 2.79 1.37 0.71
C ALA A 223 2.60 2.58 1.63
N ASN A 224 1.68 2.48 2.63
CA ASN A 224 1.48 3.57 3.60
C ASN A 224 2.72 3.80 4.46
N ALA A 225 3.42 2.74 4.90
CA ALA A 225 4.62 2.88 5.72
C ALA A 225 5.76 3.56 4.96
N LEU A 226 6.07 3.10 3.74
CA LEU A 226 7.12 3.71 2.92
C LEU A 226 6.80 5.17 2.61
N GLY A 227 5.54 5.47 2.27
CA GLY A 227 5.08 6.84 2.06
C GLY A 227 5.20 7.70 3.31
N ALA A 228 4.78 7.20 4.48
CA ALA A 228 4.90 7.90 5.76
C ALA A 228 6.36 8.21 6.10
N LEU A 229 7.28 7.25 5.93
CA LEU A 229 8.71 7.44 6.14
C LEU A 229 9.29 8.51 5.21
N LEU A 230 8.93 8.50 3.92
CA LEU A 230 9.32 9.55 2.98
C LEU A 230 8.75 10.91 3.38
N GLY A 231 7.51 10.94 3.87
CA GLY A 231 6.88 12.13 4.42
C GLY A 231 7.64 12.67 5.63
N VAL A 232 8.08 11.82 6.56
CA VAL A 232 8.95 12.23 7.69
C VAL A 232 10.28 12.78 7.16
N ALA A 233 10.93 12.10 6.20
CA ALA A 233 12.17 12.57 5.61
C ALA A 233 12.01 13.95 4.98
N ALA A 234 10.95 14.18 4.20
CA ALA A 234 10.64 15.48 3.61
C ALA A 234 10.33 16.54 4.67
N ALA A 235 9.46 16.23 5.63
CA ALA A 235 9.08 17.16 6.69
C ALA A 235 10.26 17.56 7.59
N THR A 236 11.23 16.65 7.82
CA THR A 236 12.43 16.93 8.61
C THR A 236 13.41 17.82 7.86
N ARG A 237 13.52 17.68 6.55
CA ARG A 237 14.44 18.44 5.70
C ARG A 237 13.93 19.81 5.31
N LEU A 238 12.62 19.92 5.03
CA LEU A 238 12.01 21.12 4.48
C LEU A 238 11.67 22.13 5.59
N GLY A 239 11.93 23.42 5.32
CA GLY A 239 11.37 24.51 6.11
C GLY A 239 9.86 24.65 5.91
N ARG A 240 9.22 25.58 6.66
CA ARG A 240 7.76 25.78 6.64
C ARG A 240 7.19 25.95 5.22
N THR A 241 7.78 26.81 4.41
CA THR A 241 7.35 27.03 3.02
C THR A 241 7.42 25.74 2.19
N GLY A 242 8.54 25.00 2.29
CA GLY A 242 8.70 23.74 1.59
C GLY A 242 7.67 22.69 2.04
N ARG A 243 7.39 22.59 3.35
CA ARG A 243 6.32 21.73 3.88
C ARG A 243 4.96 22.15 3.34
N ALA A 244 4.66 23.46 3.28
CA ALA A 244 3.38 23.96 2.77
C ALA A 244 3.19 23.64 1.28
N LEU A 245 4.21 23.86 0.46
CA LEU A 245 4.18 23.52 -0.96
C LEU A 245 4.03 22.00 -1.19
N THR A 246 4.79 21.19 -0.44
CA THR A 246 4.69 19.73 -0.51
C THR A 246 3.31 19.24 -0.07
N ALA A 247 2.79 19.77 1.04
CA ALA A 247 1.44 19.45 1.51
C ALA A 247 0.37 19.82 0.47
N ALA A 248 0.44 21.01 -0.12
CA ALA A 248 -0.47 21.44 -1.19
C ALA A 248 -0.39 20.52 -2.42
N GLY A 249 0.81 20.14 -2.84
CA GLY A 249 1.02 19.20 -3.94
C GLY A 249 0.42 17.82 -3.67
N LEU A 250 0.64 17.26 -2.47
CA LEU A 250 0.09 15.96 -2.06
C LEU A 250 -1.44 15.99 -1.97
N VAL A 251 -2.01 17.06 -1.36
CA VAL A 251 -3.47 17.25 -1.31
C VAL A 251 -4.04 17.41 -2.72
N GLY A 252 -3.36 18.15 -3.60
CA GLY A 252 -3.74 18.28 -5.00
C GLY A 252 -3.76 16.95 -5.75
N LEU A 253 -2.74 16.10 -5.54
CA LEU A 253 -2.70 14.75 -6.13
C LEU A 253 -3.85 13.85 -5.60
N MET A 254 -4.11 13.90 -4.30
CA MET A 254 -5.23 13.16 -3.70
C MET A 254 -6.59 13.63 -4.26
N ALA A 255 -6.80 14.95 -4.37
CA ALA A 255 -8.02 15.50 -4.95
C ALA A 255 -8.15 15.16 -6.45
N ALA A 256 -7.04 15.15 -7.19
CA ALA A 256 -7.02 14.74 -8.59
C ALA A 256 -7.38 13.25 -8.76
N SER A 257 -6.94 12.38 -7.85
CA SER A 257 -7.23 10.93 -7.92
C SER A 257 -8.71 10.58 -7.83
N GLU A 258 -9.53 11.44 -7.22
CA GLU A 258 -10.99 11.27 -7.16
C GLU A 258 -11.67 11.48 -8.54
N LYS A 259 -11.01 12.20 -9.45
CA LYS A 259 -11.55 12.56 -10.77
C LYS A 259 -10.79 11.90 -11.92
N VAL A 260 -9.52 11.55 -11.71
CA VAL A 260 -8.61 11.08 -12.77
C VAL A 260 -7.99 9.77 -12.36
N SER A 261 -8.10 8.75 -13.21
CA SER A 261 -7.39 7.49 -13.02
C SER A 261 -5.91 7.64 -13.33
N PHE A 262 -5.05 7.59 -12.31
CA PHE A 262 -3.59 7.62 -12.50
C PHE A 262 -3.09 6.47 -13.38
N THR A 263 -3.71 5.30 -13.29
CA THR A 263 -3.39 4.18 -14.18
C THR A 263 -3.65 4.53 -15.65
N ALA A 264 -4.75 5.22 -15.96
CA ALA A 264 -5.05 5.64 -17.32
C ALA A 264 -4.09 6.74 -17.81
N VAL A 265 -3.72 7.69 -16.94
CA VAL A 265 -2.73 8.74 -17.27
C VAL A 265 -1.37 8.13 -17.55
N ILE A 266 -0.89 7.23 -16.69
CA ILE A 266 0.38 6.54 -16.86
C ILE A 266 0.38 5.76 -18.18
N ALA A 267 -0.67 5.01 -18.48
CA ALA A 267 -0.77 4.21 -19.69
C ALA A 267 -0.72 5.05 -20.99
N ARG A 268 -1.26 6.28 -20.94
CA ARG A 268 -1.29 7.21 -22.09
C ARG A 268 -0.02 8.04 -22.24
N THR A 269 0.84 8.10 -21.22
CA THR A 269 2.07 8.90 -21.23
C THR A 269 3.27 7.98 -21.49
N PRO A 270 3.91 8.02 -22.67
CA PRO A 270 4.92 7.02 -23.06
C PRO A 270 6.05 6.85 -22.07
N ALA A 271 6.63 7.96 -21.56
CA ALA A 271 7.73 7.92 -20.60
C ALA A 271 7.29 7.28 -19.25
N LEU A 272 6.12 7.66 -18.72
CA LEU A 272 5.59 7.09 -17.49
C LEU A 272 5.24 5.62 -17.67
N ASN A 273 4.66 5.26 -18.83
CA ASN A 273 4.34 3.87 -19.14
C ASN A 273 5.59 3.00 -19.26
N ALA A 274 6.67 3.52 -19.85
CA ALA A 274 7.94 2.81 -19.93
C ALA A 274 8.51 2.50 -18.54
N ILE A 275 8.54 3.49 -17.64
CA ILE A 275 8.99 3.32 -16.26
C ILE A 275 8.06 2.33 -15.52
N ASP A 276 6.75 2.47 -15.69
CA ASP A 276 5.75 1.63 -15.03
C ASP A 276 5.88 0.16 -15.45
N ARG A 277 6.08 -0.11 -16.73
CA ARG A 277 6.22 -1.47 -17.28
C ARG A 277 7.60 -2.10 -17.07
N TRP A 278 8.61 -1.28 -16.79
CA TRP A 278 9.98 -1.77 -16.62
C TRP A 278 10.07 -2.85 -15.52
N GLY A 279 10.61 -4.02 -15.88
CA GLY A 279 10.81 -5.15 -14.99
C GLY A 279 9.55 -5.96 -14.65
N ARG A 280 8.35 -5.60 -15.15
CA ARG A 280 7.14 -6.41 -14.97
C ARG A 280 7.15 -7.65 -15.85
N ARG A 281 6.46 -8.68 -15.39
CA ARG A 281 6.15 -9.86 -16.21
C ARG A 281 5.42 -9.45 -17.50
N ALA A 282 5.74 -10.13 -18.60
CA ALA A 282 5.01 -9.95 -19.87
C ALA A 282 3.50 -10.22 -19.67
N PRO A 283 2.63 -9.55 -20.46
CA PRO A 283 1.21 -9.93 -20.49
C PRO A 283 1.08 -11.42 -20.77
N SER A 284 0.18 -12.11 -20.06
CA SER A 284 -0.18 -13.49 -20.43
C SER A 284 -0.80 -13.48 -21.83
N THR A 285 -0.30 -14.35 -22.70
CA THR A 285 -0.85 -14.57 -24.07
C THR A 285 -2.14 -15.39 -24.03
N GLU A 286 -2.48 -15.99 -22.89
CA GLU A 286 -3.75 -16.68 -22.71
C GLU A 286 -4.86 -15.67 -22.37
N PRO A 287 -5.99 -15.67 -23.11
CA PRO A 287 -7.17 -14.93 -22.69
C PRO A 287 -7.60 -15.49 -21.33
N ALA A 288 -7.87 -14.60 -20.36
CA ALA A 288 -8.39 -14.97 -19.06
C ALA A 288 -9.65 -15.84 -19.28
N ALA A 289 -9.56 -17.12 -18.97
CA ALA A 289 -10.67 -18.03 -19.07
C ALA A 289 -11.80 -17.52 -18.15
N GLY A 290 -12.89 -17.03 -18.73
CA GLY A 290 -14.16 -16.88 -18.05
C GLY A 290 -14.46 -15.56 -17.33
N VAL A 291 -14.12 -14.41 -17.91
CA VAL A 291 -14.88 -13.18 -17.58
C VAL A 291 -15.89 -12.98 -18.71
N PRO A 292 -17.22 -13.13 -18.48
CA PRO A 292 -18.22 -12.81 -19.49
C PRO A 292 -18.07 -11.32 -19.84
N THR A 293 -17.79 -11.02 -21.10
CA THR A 293 -17.90 -9.67 -21.62
C THR A 293 -19.36 -9.24 -21.51
N ALA A 294 -19.63 -8.19 -20.77
CA ALA A 294 -20.96 -7.59 -20.73
C ALA A 294 -21.34 -7.17 -22.16
N GLY A 295 -22.15 -7.97 -22.83
CA GLY A 295 -22.61 -7.67 -24.18
C GLY A 295 -22.93 -8.87 -25.09
N GLU A 296 -22.66 -10.13 -24.70
CA GLU A 296 -23.16 -11.25 -25.47
C GLU A 296 -24.55 -11.66 -24.97
N PRO A 297 -25.57 -11.70 -25.86
CA PRO A 297 -26.88 -12.22 -25.48
C PRO A 297 -26.76 -13.71 -25.13
N ALA A 298 -27.36 -14.12 -24.03
CA ALA A 298 -27.40 -15.49 -23.54
C ALA A 298 -27.86 -16.42 -24.70
N ALA A 299 -26.97 -17.34 -25.10
CA ALA A 299 -27.34 -18.40 -25.99
C ALA A 299 -28.43 -19.24 -25.32
N GLU A 300 -29.60 -19.25 -25.98
CA GLU A 300 -30.78 -20.00 -25.59
C GLU A 300 -30.42 -21.49 -25.52
N VAL A 301 -30.39 -22.02 -24.31
CA VAL A 301 -30.21 -23.46 -24.11
C VAL A 301 -31.48 -24.14 -24.58
N THR A 302 -31.47 -24.64 -25.81
CA THR A 302 -32.51 -25.46 -26.34
C THR A 302 -32.56 -26.76 -25.56
N ALA A 303 -33.59 -26.93 -24.74
CA ALA A 303 -33.86 -28.17 -24.00
C ALA A 303 -34.14 -29.30 -24.99
N ALA A 304 -33.36 -30.35 -24.92
CA ALA A 304 -33.62 -31.59 -25.66
C ALA A 304 -34.90 -32.26 -25.10
N PRO A 305 -35.78 -32.80 -25.95
CA PRO A 305 -37.03 -33.39 -25.48
C PRO A 305 -36.74 -34.74 -24.81
N THR A 306 -37.19 -34.86 -23.57
CA THR A 306 -37.19 -36.13 -22.83
C THR A 306 -38.24 -37.07 -23.44
N SER A 307 -37.80 -38.13 -24.12
CA SER A 307 -38.67 -39.21 -24.55
C SER A 307 -39.15 -40.03 -23.36
N GLN A 308 -40.39 -39.84 -22.97
CA GLN A 308 -41.12 -40.76 -22.10
C GLN A 308 -41.36 -42.07 -22.85
N ARG A 309 -40.73 -43.14 -22.40
CA ARG A 309 -41.23 -44.51 -22.70
C ARG A 309 -42.24 -44.90 -21.60
N VAL A 310 -43.49 -44.94 -22.02
CA VAL A 310 -44.58 -45.62 -21.33
C VAL A 310 -44.32 -47.11 -21.42
N GLY A 311 -44.14 -47.83 -20.34
CA GLY A 311 -44.12 -49.27 -20.23
C GLY A 311 -45.40 -49.72 -19.58
N GLU A 312 -46.18 -50.49 -20.33
CA GLU A 312 -47.45 -51.16 -19.91
C GLU A 312 -47.24 -52.11 -18.74
N PRO A 313 -48.31 -52.34 -17.97
CA PRO A 313 -48.30 -53.37 -16.92
C PRO A 313 -48.72 -54.70 -17.41
N GLY A 314 -47.94 -55.73 -17.21
CA GLY A 314 -48.32 -57.14 -17.43
C GLY A 314 -48.90 -57.75 -16.14
N PRO A 315 -49.85 -58.67 -16.27
CA PRO A 315 -50.67 -59.16 -15.17
C PRO A 315 -50.18 -60.44 -14.52
N GLY A 316 -50.42 -60.57 -13.23
CA GLY A 316 -50.98 -61.77 -12.70
C GLY A 316 -50.08 -62.87 -12.15
N ALA A 317 -50.62 -63.42 -11.06
CA ALA A 317 -50.48 -64.70 -10.42
C ALA A 317 -49.51 -64.72 -9.21
N GLY A 318 -49.91 -64.84 -8.00
CA GLY A 318 -50.79 -65.92 -7.51
C GLY A 318 -49.98 -66.78 -6.56
N GLY A 319 -50.41 -66.89 -5.34
CA GLY A 319 -50.14 -68.12 -4.62
C GLY A 319 -49.24 -68.10 -3.38
N ARG A 320 -49.92 -68.09 -2.30
CA ARG A 320 -49.71 -68.73 -0.97
C ARG A 320 -48.98 -67.86 0.07
#